data_ed9fdfd61691b427f62df71b7fed9a78
#
_entry.id   ed9fdfd61691b427f62df71b7fed9a78
#
_cell.length_a   1.000
_cell.length_b   1.000
_cell.length_c   1.000
_cell.angle_alpha   90.00
_cell.angle_beta   90.00
_cell.angle_gamma   90.00
#
_symmetry.space_group_name_H-M   'P 1'
#
loop_
_entity.id
_entity.type
_entity.pdbx_description
1 polymer ?
#
loop_
_entity_poly.entity_id
_entity_poly.type
_entity_poly.pdbx_seq_one_letter_code
_entity_poly.pdbx_strand_id
1 'polypeptide(L)'
;VWAKKLEKAGCHVIYGLVGLKRHSKITLVVRREETGIRRYVHLATGNYNDSTAKLYTDMGMFTCRQPYGEDATAVFNMLSGYSEPLGWNKLSLAPLWLRDKFLSLIEREQMNATLGKPAKIVAKMNSLCDAGIINALYDASAAGVDIHLIVRGICCLRAEVPGLSENIHVRSIVGTFLEHSRIFYFENNGNPEIYMGSADWMPRNLDRRVELVFPVEDETIRGRVEEVID
;
A
#
# COMPACT_ATOMS: atom_id res chain seq x y z
N VAL A 1 2.46 22.08 -16.74
CA VAL A 1 2.03 23.43 -16.33
C VAL A 1 2.46 23.74 -14.89
N TRP A 2 2.17 22.88 -13.90
CA TRP A 2 2.48 23.15 -12.48
C TRP A 2 3.98 23.17 -12.19
N ALA A 3 4.78 22.26 -12.73
CA ALA A 3 6.23 22.22 -12.54
C ALA A 3 6.89 23.57 -12.82
N LYS A 4 6.60 24.15 -14.01
CA LYS A 4 7.12 25.49 -14.39
C LYS A 4 6.67 26.63 -13.44
N LYS A 5 5.45 26.53 -12.86
CA LYS A 5 4.97 27.51 -11.88
C LYS A 5 5.73 27.40 -10.56
N LEU A 6 5.98 26.16 -10.12
CA LEU A 6 6.73 25.87 -8.90
C LEU A 6 8.19 26.31 -9.05
N GLU A 7 8.83 25.99 -10.17
CA GLU A 7 10.20 26.47 -10.46
C GLU A 7 10.31 27.99 -10.43
N LYS A 8 9.34 28.70 -11.07
CA LYS A 8 9.28 30.16 -11.01
C LYS A 8 9.06 30.72 -9.59
N ALA A 9 8.42 29.94 -8.73
CA ALA A 9 8.21 30.30 -7.32
C ALA A 9 9.42 29.92 -6.44
N GLY A 10 10.53 29.45 -7.01
CA GLY A 10 11.75 29.11 -6.29
C GLY A 10 11.78 27.67 -5.74
N CYS A 11 10.82 26.83 -6.13
CA CYS A 11 10.83 25.42 -5.74
C CYS A 11 11.82 24.62 -6.58
N HIS A 12 12.54 23.69 -5.95
CA HIS A 12 13.34 22.71 -6.65
C HIS A 12 12.43 21.57 -7.17
N VAL A 13 12.30 21.45 -8.49
CA VAL A 13 11.40 20.46 -9.11
C VAL A 13 12.22 19.30 -9.68
N ILE A 14 11.92 18.09 -9.22
CA ILE A 14 12.55 16.85 -9.68
C ILE A 14 11.50 16.05 -10.48
N TYR A 15 11.82 15.73 -11.73
CA TYR A 15 10.93 14.97 -12.60
C TYR A 15 11.01 13.44 -12.36
N GLY A 16 11.84 13.02 -11.41
CA GLY A 16 11.99 11.66 -10.90
C GLY A 16 12.82 10.74 -11.79
N LEU A 17 12.73 9.44 -11.53
CA LEU A 17 13.54 8.43 -12.21
C LEU A 17 13.04 8.19 -13.65
N VAL A 18 13.97 8.10 -14.58
CA VAL A 18 13.68 7.81 -16.00
C VAL A 18 13.04 6.41 -16.12
N GLY A 19 11.97 6.31 -16.90
CA GLY A 19 11.28 5.04 -17.16
C GLY A 19 10.27 4.61 -16.09
N LEU A 20 10.21 5.26 -14.91
CA LEU A 20 9.26 4.95 -13.86
C LEU A 20 8.22 6.06 -13.69
N LYS A 21 6.94 5.70 -13.71
CA LYS A 21 5.85 6.62 -13.35
C LYS A 21 5.79 6.74 -11.82
N ARG A 22 5.83 7.96 -11.29
CA ARG A 22 5.58 8.22 -9.87
C ARG A 22 4.10 8.16 -9.58
N HIS A 23 3.73 7.33 -8.63
CA HIS A 23 2.34 7.17 -8.21
C HIS A 23 2.18 7.18 -6.69
N SER A 24 3.25 7.17 -5.93
CA SER A 24 3.26 7.35 -4.47
C SER A 24 2.75 8.75 -4.08
N LYS A 25 2.10 8.84 -2.92
CA LYS A 25 1.57 10.07 -2.32
C LYS A 25 2.20 10.23 -0.94
N ILE A 26 3.22 11.07 -0.89
CA ILE A 26 4.00 11.32 0.30
C ILE A 26 4.35 12.80 0.39
N THR A 27 4.23 13.37 1.58
CA THR A 27 4.70 14.71 1.91
C THR A 27 5.58 14.63 3.14
N LEU A 28 6.70 15.29 3.12
CA LEU A 28 7.64 15.39 4.24
C LEU A 28 7.88 16.86 4.58
N VAL A 29 7.65 17.22 5.85
CA VAL A 29 8.03 18.51 6.41
C VAL A 29 9.10 18.28 7.47
N VAL A 30 10.25 18.93 7.30
CA VAL A 30 11.38 18.87 8.24
C VAL A 30 11.47 20.21 8.96
N ARG A 31 11.32 20.21 10.29
CA ARG A 31 11.37 21.40 11.12
C ARG A 31 12.45 21.29 12.18
N ARG A 32 13.07 22.44 12.46
CA ARG A 32 13.89 22.60 13.67
C ARG A 32 12.96 23.07 14.79
N GLU A 33 12.87 22.29 15.83
CA GLU A 33 12.10 22.56 17.04
C GLU A 33 13.07 22.69 18.23
N GLU A 34 12.57 23.03 19.41
CA GLU A 34 13.38 23.17 20.63
C GLU A 34 14.10 21.87 21.00
N THR A 35 13.46 20.74 20.73
CA THR A 35 14.01 19.38 21.00
C THR A 35 14.88 18.81 19.89
N GLY A 36 15.11 19.57 18.80
CA GLY A 36 15.91 19.14 17.65
C GLY A 36 15.13 19.11 16.34
N ILE A 37 15.62 18.34 15.38
CA ILE A 37 14.96 18.19 14.07
C ILE A 37 13.81 17.19 14.17
N ARG A 38 12.62 17.63 13.79
CA ARG A 38 11.43 16.79 13.73
C ARG A 38 10.90 16.68 12.31
N ARG A 39 10.48 15.45 11.94
CA ARG A 39 9.92 15.12 10.63
C ARG A 39 8.44 14.83 10.76
N TYR A 40 7.64 15.49 9.94
CA TYR A 40 6.20 15.29 9.84
C TYR A 40 5.93 14.70 8.46
N VAL A 41 5.25 13.56 8.43
CA VAL A 41 4.99 12.81 7.19
C VAL A 41 3.50 12.68 6.99
N HIS A 42 3.04 12.95 5.77
CA HIS A 42 1.72 12.58 5.30
C HIS A 42 1.87 11.49 4.24
N LEU A 43 1.12 10.40 4.40
CA LEU A 43 1.07 9.24 3.52
C LEU A 43 -0.37 9.03 3.09
N ALA A 44 -0.65 8.76 1.82
CA ALA A 44 -2.02 8.65 1.33
C ALA A 44 -2.17 7.60 0.22
N THR A 45 -3.40 7.08 0.11
CA THR A 45 -3.84 6.25 -1.02
C THR A 45 -4.22 7.10 -2.22
N GLY A 46 -4.71 8.31 -1.98
CA GLY A 46 -5.28 9.23 -2.97
C GLY A 46 -4.34 10.29 -3.49
N ASN A 47 -4.61 10.76 -4.69
CA ASN A 47 -3.83 11.81 -5.33
C ASN A 47 -4.00 13.16 -4.64
N TYR A 48 -2.92 13.95 -4.57
CA TYR A 48 -2.97 15.37 -4.21
C TYR A 48 -3.56 16.20 -5.37
N ASN A 49 -4.85 16.01 -5.62
CA ASN A 49 -5.58 16.64 -6.72
C ASN A 49 -7.01 16.97 -6.28
N ASP A 50 -7.37 18.24 -6.32
CA ASP A 50 -8.64 18.78 -5.87
C ASP A 50 -9.86 18.26 -6.68
N SER A 51 -9.67 18.00 -7.96
CA SER A 51 -10.73 17.48 -8.82
C SER A 51 -11.05 16.01 -8.50
N THR A 52 -10.03 15.15 -8.34
CA THR A 52 -10.25 13.74 -8.00
C THR A 52 -10.66 13.55 -6.54
N ALA A 53 -10.22 14.41 -5.63
CA ALA A 53 -10.59 14.36 -4.21
C ALA A 53 -12.10 14.53 -3.96
N LYS A 54 -12.82 15.17 -4.89
CA LYS A 54 -14.27 15.33 -4.81
C LYS A 54 -15.07 14.08 -5.23
N LEU A 55 -14.43 13.17 -5.94
CA LEU A 55 -15.07 12.03 -6.60
C LEU A 55 -14.60 10.68 -6.05
N TYR A 56 -13.44 10.64 -5.38
CA TYR A 56 -12.81 9.42 -4.92
C TYR A 56 -12.87 9.32 -3.39
N THR A 57 -13.06 8.12 -2.90
CA THR A 57 -12.85 7.81 -1.48
C THR A 57 -11.40 7.37 -1.29
N ASP A 58 -10.66 8.14 -0.54
CA ASP A 58 -9.26 7.88 -0.23
C ASP A 58 -8.98 8.08 1.26
N MET A 59 -7.84 7.56 1.70
CA MET A 59 -7.41 7.65 3.08
C MET A 59 -6.00 8.24 3.15
N GLY A 60 -5.74 9.04 4.19
CA GLY A 60 -4.43 9.59 4.48
C GLY A 60 -4.11 9.50 5.97
N MET A 61 -2.83 9.37 6.27
CA MET A 61 -2.31 9.31 7.63
C MET A 61 -1.23 10.37 7.82
N PHE A 62 -1.31 11.11 8.93
CA PHE A 62 -0.24 11.96 9.41
C PHE A 62 0.53 11.27 10.52
N THR A 63 1.85 11.35 10.49
CA THR A 63 2.71 10.82 11.54
C THR A 63 3.97 11.66 11.72
N CYS A 64 4.49 11.70 12.93
CA CYS A 64 5.81 12.26 13.23
C CYS A 64 6.72 11.22 13.94
N ARG A 65 6.36 9.95 13.88
CA ARG A 65 7.19 8.86 14.44
C ARG A 65 8.49 8.77 13.64
N GLN A 66 9.60 8.66 14.35
CA GLN A 66 10.94 8.71 13.77
C GLN A 66 11.16 7.71 12.62
N PRO A 67 10.80 6.41 12.73
CA PRO A 67 11.02 5.45 11.64
C PRO A 67 10.34 5.82 10.32
N TYR A 68 9.14 6.41 10.37
CA TYR A 68 8.46 6.91 9.16
C TYR A 68 9.15 8.14 8.57
N GLY A 69 9.66 9.03 9.43
CA GLY A 69 10.39 10.22 9.01
C GLY A 69 11.73 9.90 8.35
N GLU A 70 12.43 8.88 8.84
CA GLU A 70 13.67 8.36 8.27
C GLU A 70 13.41 7.75 6.89
N ASP A 71 12.41 6.87 6.79
CA ASP A 71 12.03 6.25 5.52
C ASP A 71 11.55 7.30 4.51
N ALA A 72 10.74 8.29 4.93
CA ALA A 72 10.33 9.38 4.05
C ALA A 72 11.52 10.16 3.51
N THR A 73 12.51 10.45 4.35
CA THR A 73 13.77 11.10 3.93
C THR A 73 14.51 10.24 2.89
N ALA A 74 14.59 8.93 3.12
CA ALA A 74 15.22 7.99 2.20
C ALA A 74 14.48 7.94 0.84
N VAL A 75 13.13 7.98 0.84
CA VAL A 75 12.32 8.06 -0.40
C VAL A 75 12.69 9.30 -1.21
N PHE A 76 12.74 10.49 -0.58
CA PHE A 76 13.09 11.71 -1.30
C PHE A 76 14.54 11.71 -1.78
N ASN A 77 15.48 11.19 -1.01
CA ASN A 77 16.88 11.04 -1.42
C ASN A 77 17.01 10.09 -2.62
N MET A 78 16.31 8.95 -2.60
CA MET A 78 16.30 8.02 -3.73
C MET A 78 15.71 8.65 -4.99
N LEU A 79 14.57 9.34 -4.88
CA LEU A 79 13.91 9.99 -6.02
C LEU A 79 14.71 11.16 -6.60
N SER A 80 15.54 11.80 -5.80
CA SER A 80 16.46 12.86 -6.25
C SER A 80 17.80 12.36 -6.76
N GLY A 81 18.03 11.04 -6.73
CA GLY A 81 19.26 10.41 -7.25
C GLY A 81 20.46 10.50 -6.32
N TYR A 82 20.26 10.82 -5.03
CA TYR A 82 21.39 10.97 -4.08
C TYR A 82 21.87 9.64 -3.50
N SER A 83 20.98 8.69 -3.25
CA SER A 83 21.36 7.40 -2.67
C SER A 83 20.29 6.33 -2.85
N GLU A 84 20.70 5.08 -2.91
CA GLU A 84 19.83 3.93 -2.74
C GLU A 84 19.78 3.55 -1.26
N PRO A 85 18.56 3.39 -0.66
CA PRO A 85 18.46 2.98 0.73
C PRO A 85 18.89 1.52 0.90
N LEU A 86 19.58 1.22 2.01
CA LEU A 86 19.98 -0.13 2.38
C LEU A 86 18.80 -1.00 2.86
N GLY A 87 17.68 -0.39 3.21
CA GLY A 87 16.47 -1.04 3.70
C GLY A 87 15.44 -0.03 4.16
N TRP A 88 14.32 -0.53 4.62
CA TRP A 88 13.17 0.26 5.07
C TRP A 88 12.76 -0.14 6.48
N ASN A 89 12.42 0.84 7.32
CA ASN A 89 11.91 0.58 8.68
C ASN A 89 10.43 0.22 8.67
N LYS A 90 9.62 0.99 7.93
CA LYS A 90 8.14 0.91 7.88
C LYS A 90 7.58 0.92 6.48
N LEU A 91 8.16 1.68 5.58
CA LEU A 91 7.65 1.83 4.23
C LEU A 91 8.09 0.66 3.34
N SER A 92 7.29 0.34 2.35
CA SER A 92 7.66 -0.61 1.30
C SER A 92 7.41 0.03 -0.07
N LEU A 93 8.40 -0.01 -0.93
CA LEU A 93 8.37 0.65 -2.21
C LEU A 93 8.43 -0.32 -3.39
N ALA A 94 7.68 -0.02 -4.43
CA ALA A 94 7.88 -0.57 -5.76
C ALA A 94 8.85 0.34 -6.56
N PRO A 95 9.60 -0.24 -7.54
CA PRO A 95 9.46 -1.61 -8.04
C PRO A 95 10.30 -2.68 -7.32
N LEU A 96 11.19 -2.33 -6.39
CA LEU A 96 12.22 -3.26 -5.92
C LEU A 96 11.80 -4.18 -4.77
N TRP A 97 10.93 -3.72 -3.86
CA TRP A 97 10.69 -4.45 -2.59
C TRP A 97 9.22 -4.80 -2.33
N LEU A 98 8.29 -4.11 -2.96
CA LEU A 98 6.88 -4.18 -2.57
C LEU A 98 6.23 -5.53 -2.90
N ARG A 99 6.54 -6.14 -4.06
CA ARG A 99 6.03 -7.47 -4.41
C ARG A 99 6.48 -8.51 -3.39
N ASP A 100 7.77 -8.54 -3.07
CA ASP A 100 8.34 -9.53 -2.15
C ASP A 100 7.75 -9.36 -0.74
N LYS A 101 7.50 -8.11 -0.33
CA LYS A 101 6.80 -7.84 0.93
C LYS A 101 5.40 -8.47 0.95
N PHE A 102 4.60 -8.28 -0.09
CA PHE A 102 3.27 -8.90 -0.17
C PHE A 102 3.33 -10.41 -0.22
N LEU A 103 4.21 -10.98 -1.03
CA LEU A 103 4.41 -12.43 -1.10
C LEU A 103 4.77 -13.01 0.27
N SER A 104 5.70 -12.39 1.00
CA SER A 104 6.09 -12.85 2.34
C SER A 104 4.96 -12.74 3.37
N LEU A 105 4.08 -11.75 3.27
CA LEU A 105 2.91 -11.62 4.14
C LEU A 105 1.87 -12.70 3.84
N ILE A 106 1.61 -12.99 2.56
CA ILE A 106 0.68 -14.06 2.14
C ILE A 106 1.23 -15.43 2.56
N GLU A 107 2.52 -15.70 2.34
CA GLU A 107 3.19 -16.93 2.74
C GLU A 107 3.15 -17.14 4.27
N ARG A 108 3.29 -16.06 5.05
CA ARG A 108 3.13 -16.12 6.51
C ARG A 108 1.72 -16.56 6.92
N GLU A 109 0.66 -16.03 6.29
CA GLU A 109 -0.70 -16.50 6.55
C GLU A 109 -0.90 -17.96 6.14
N GLN A 110 -0.36 -18.37 4.99
CA GLN A 110 -0.36 -19.77 4.56
C GLN A 110 0.30 -20.68 5.60
N MET A 111 1.46 -20.30 6.12
CA MET A 111 2.15 -21.03 7.17
C MET A 111 1.32 -21.11 8.46
N ASN A 112 0.69 -20.00 8.87
CA ASN A 112 -0.18 -19.98 10.04
C ASN A 112 -1.34 -20.96 9.88
N ALA A 113 -2.03 -20.94 8.74
CA ALA A 113 -3.12 -21.87 8.47
C ALA A 113 -2.66 -23.34 8.48
N THR A 114 -1.54 -23.65 7.85
CA THR A 114 -0.94 -25.00 7.86
C THR A 114 -0.64 -25.51 9.28
N LEU A 115 -0.30 -24.61 10.19
CA LEU A 115 -0.04 -24.89 11.59
C LEU A 115 -1.33 -24.89 12.47
N GLY A 116 -2.50 -24.74 11.87
CA GLY A 116 -3.79 -24.65 12.59
C GLY A 116 -3.95 -23.37 13.41
N LYS A 117 -3.22 -22.30 13.07
CA LYS A 117 -3.29 -20.99 13.72
C LYS A 117 -4.25 -20.06 12.97
N PRO A 118 -4.80 -19.03 13.64
CA PRO A 118 -5.59 -18.01 12.97
C PRO A 118 -4.86 -17.41 11.76
N ALA A 119 -5.52 -17.41 10.61
CA ALA A 119 -4.98 -16.92 9.35
C ALA A 119 -6.09 -16.35 8.48
N LYS A 120 -5.97 -15.07 8.12
CA LYS A 120 -6.96 -14.36 7.29
C LYS A 120 -6.28 -13.27 6.49
N ILE A 121 -6.76 -13.04 5.28
CA ILE A 121 -6.34 -11.94 4.42
C ILE A 121 -7.60 -11.18 3.99
N VAL A 122 -7.60 -9.85 4.19
CA VAL A 122 -8.59 -8.97 3.56
C VAL A 122 -7.84 -7.93 2.75
N ALA A 123 -8.13 -7.83 1.46
CA ALA A 123 -7.44 -6.88 0.60
C ALA A 123 -8.42 -6.08 -0.27
N LYS A 124 -8.38 -4.77 -0.12
CA LYS A 124 -9.15 -3.82 -0.93
C LYS A 124 -8.22 -3.11 -1.90
N MET A 125 -8.56 -3.15 -3.20
CA MET A 125 -7.75 -2.55 -4.26
C MET A 125 -8.60 -2.25 -5.51
N ASN A 126 -8.01 -1.54 -6.46
CA ASN A 126 -8.72 -1.26 -7.71
C ASN A 126 -8.65 -2.43 -8.68
N SER A 127 -7.50 -3.11 -8.80
CA SER A 127 -7.33 -4.22 -9.75
C SER A 127 -6.36 -5.27 -9.22
N LEU A 128 -6.62 -6.52 -9.57
CA LEU A 128 -5.82 -7.71 -9.22
C LEU A 128 -5.47 -8.49 -10.49
N CYS A 129 -4.21 -8.39 -10.97
CA CYS A 129 -3.74 -9.03 -12.20
C CYS A 129 -2.32 -9.58 -12.10
N ASP A 130 -1.63 -9.44 -10.96
CA ASP A 130 -0.28 -9.96 -10.78
C ASP A 130 -0.31 -11.48 -10.61
N ALA A 131 0.29 -12.21 -11.54
CA ALA A 131 0.26 -13.67 -11.55
C ALA A 131 0.95 -14.28 -10.31
N GLY A 132 2.06 -13.67 -9.85
CA GLY A 132 2.78 -14.14 -8.66
C GLY A 132 1.92 -14.04 -7.40
N ILE A 133 1.27 -12.89 -7.20
CA ILE A 133 0.35 -12.67 -6.07
C ILE A 133 -0.87 -13.60 -6.17
N ILE A 134 -1.46 -13.75 -7.36
CA ILE A 134 -2.64 -14.62 -7.56
C ILE A 134 -2.28 -16.08 -7.21
N ASN A 135 -1.15 -16.58 -7.65
CA ASN A 135 -0.71 -17.95 -7.33
C ASN A 135 -0.48 -18.10 -5.81
N ALA A 136 0.17 -17.15 -5.17
CA ALA A 136 0.37 -17.17 -3.71
C ALA A 136 -0.98 -17.19 -2.95
N LEU A 137 -2.00 -16.44 -3.44
CA LEU A 137 -3.35 -16.47 -2.85
C LEU A 137 -4.03 -17.83 -3.05
N TYR A 138 -3.85 -18.49 -4.19
CA TYR A 138 -4.35 -19.85 -4.40
C TYR A 138 -3.70 -20.86 -3.44
N ASP A 139 -2.38 -20.79 -3.28
CA ASP A 139 -1.64 -21.65 -2.35
C ASP A 139 -2.07 -21.40 -0.90
N ALA A 140 -2.29 -20.14 -0.52
CA ALA A 140 -2.82 -19.79 0.79
C ALA A 140 -4.26 -20.30 1.01
N SER A 141 -5.13 -20.19 0.00
CA SER A 141 -6.49 -20.76 0.04
C SER A 141 -6.47 -22.28 0.22
N ALA A 142 -5.61 -22.97 -0.52
CA ALA A 142 -5.45 -24.42 -0.40
C ALA A 142 -4.96 -24.85 1.00
N ALA A 143 -4.20 -23.99 1.68
CA ALA A 143 -3.76 -24.20 3.05
C ALA A 143 -4.84 -23.86 4.11
N GLY A 144 -5.99 -23.30 3.71
CA GLY A 144 -7.11 -22.96 4.59
C GLY A 144 -7.15 -21.52 5.08
N VAL A 145 -6.42 -20.60 4.46
CA VAL A 145 -6.52 -19.16 4.77
C VAL A 145 -7.86 -18.62 4.29
N ASP A 146 -8.60 -17.92 5.17
CA ASP A 146 -9.82 -17.19 4.84
C ASP A 146 -9.46 -15.88 4.11
N ILE A 147 -9.84 -15.74 2.83
CA ILE A 147 -9.38 -14.64 1.97
C ILE A 147 -10.58 -13.87 1.42
N HIS A 148 -10.66 -12.59 1.75
CA HIS A 148 -11.69 -11.67 1.25
C HIS A 148 -11.05 -10.55 0.41
N LEU A 149 -11.46 -10.45 -0.85
CA LEU A 149 -10.93 -9.49 -1.79
C LEU A 149 -12.02 -8.50 -2.21
N ILE A 150 -11.76 -7.21 -2.06
CA ILE A 150 -12.64 -6.13 -2.51
C ILE A 150 -11.97 -5.49 -3.72
N VAL A 151 -12.39 -5.89 -4.93
CA VAL A 151 -11.77 -5.46 -6.19
C VAL A 151 -12.82 -4.78 -7.06
N ARG A 152 -12.68 -3.48 -7.30
CA ARG A 152 -13.68 -2.71 -8.05
C ARG A 152 -13.49 -2.74 -9.57
N GLY A 153 -12.30 -3.06 -10.06
CA GLY A 153 -11.94 -3.10 -11.48
C GLY A 153 -11.60 -4.50 -11.95
N ILE A 154 -10.52 -4.62 -12.72
CA ILE A 154 -10.10 -5.90 -13.30
C ILE A 154 -9.65 -6.86 -12.20
N CYS A 155 -10.23 -8.07 -12.21
CA CYS A 155 -9.82 -9.18 -11.37
C CYS A 155 -9.53 -10.39 -12.24
N CYS A 156 -8.25 -10.82 -12.29
CA CYS A 156 -7.82 -12.01 -13.04
C CYS A 156 -7.84 -13.29 -12.18
N LEU A 157 -8.13 -13.17 -10.88
CA LEU A 157 -8.29 -14.31 -9.98
C LEU A 157 -9.68 -14.93 -10.15
N ARG A 158 -9.75 -16.25 -10.15
CA ARG A 158 -11.01 -17.03 -10.14
C ARG A 158 -11.30 -17.43 -8.69
N ALA A 159 -12.36 -16.89 -8.11
CA ALA A 159 -12.78 -17.17 -6.74
C ALA A 159 -13.69 -18.42 -6.68
N GLU A 160 -13.79 -19.03 -5.51
CA GLU A 160 -14.75 -20.07 -5.17
C GLU A 160 -14.68 -21.31 -6.08
N VAL A 161 -13.49 -21.62 -6.62
CA VAL A 161 -13.29 -22.83 -7.44
C VAL A 161 -12.87 -23.98 -6.52
N PRO A 162 -13.64 -25.09 -6.49
CA PRO A 162 -13.31 -26.26 -5.68
C PRO A 162 -11.89 -26.79 -5.94
N GLY A 163 -11.12 -27.01 -4.87
CA GLY A 163 -9.75 -27.49 -4.93
C GLY A 163 -8.71 -26.45 -5.37
N LEU A 164 -9.11 -25.21 -5.64
CA LEU A 164 -8.20 -24.13 -6.03
C LEU A 164 -8.34 -22.89 -5.17
N SER A 165 -9.55 -22.34 -5.06
CA SER A 165 -9.81 -21.04 -4.43
C SER A 165 -11.12 -21.03 -3.63
N GLU A 166 -11.49 -22.15 -3.07
CA GLU A 166 -12.73 -22.33 -2.30
C GLU A 166 -12.83 -21.41 -1.06
N ASN A 167 -11.68 -20.96 -0.52
CA ASN A 167 -11.60 -20.03 0.60
C ASN A 167 -11.33 -18.57 0.16
N ILE A 168 -11.45 -18.26 -1.14
CA ILE A 168 -11.30 -16.90 -1.66
C ILE A 168 -12.65 -16.35 -2.09
N HIS A 169 -13.06 -15.27 -1.43
CA HIS A 169 -14.30 -14.55 -1.72
C HIS A 169 -13.98 -13.20 -2.34
N VAL A 170 -14.58 -12.89 -3.48
CA VAL A 170 -14.37 -11.62 -4.20
C VAL A 170 -15.66 -10.84 -4.24
N ARG A 171 -15.60 -9.59 -3.81
CA ARG A 171 -16.71 -8.63 -3.92
C ARG A 171 -16.24 -7.33 -4.56
N SER A 172 -17.18 -6.53 -5.06
CA SER A 172 -16.95 -5.21 -5.58
C SER A 172 -17.88 -4.22 -4.91
N ILE A 173 -17.41 -3.01 -4.65
CA ILE A 173 -18.23 -1.92 -4.11
C ILE A 173 -18.41 -0.88 -5.21
N VAL A 174 -19.67 -0.56 -5.50
CA VAL A 174 -20.08 0.47 -6.45
C VAL A 174 -20.99 1.44 -5.72
N GLY A 175 -20.64 2.70 -5.70
CA GLY A 175 -21.40 3.75 -5.03
C GLY A 175 -21.33 5.09 -5.77
N THR A 176 -21.76 6.14 -5.12
CA THR A 176 -21.72 7.52 -5.64
C THR A 176 -20.29 7.99 -5.86
N PHE A 177 -19.39 7.60 -4.97
CA PHE A 177 -17.97 7.91 -5.07
C PHE A 177 -17.17 6.71 -5.57
N LEU A 178 -16.06 6.97 -6.24
CA LEU A 178 -15.14 5.93 -6.69
C LEU A 178 -14.35 5.38 -5.50
N GLU A 179 -14.53 4.09 -5.19
CA GLU A 179 -13.78 3.40 -4.16
C GLU A 179 -12.30 3.25 -4.60
N HIS A 180 -11.43 4.09 -4.05
CA HIS A 180 -10.06 4.23 -4.54
C HIS A 180 -8.99 3.87 -3.50
N SER A 181 -9.32 3.81 -2.22
CA SER A 181 -8.39 3.40 -1.16
C SER A 181 -7.90 1.97 -1.35
N ARG A 182 -6.62 1.72 -1.03
CA ARG A 182 -6.04 0.37 -0.97
C ARG A 182 -5.70 0.08 0.47
N ILE A 183 -6.21 -1.05 0.94
CA ILE A 183 -6.07 -1.53 2.32
C ILE A 183 -5.76 -3.02 2.27
N PHE A 184 -4.79 -3.46 3.07
CA PHE A 184 -4.36 -4.85 3.13
C PHE A 184 -4.27 -5.26 4.59
N TYR A 185 -5.08 -6.22 4.98
CA TYR A 185 -5.16 -6.80 6.31
C TYR A 185 -4.59 -8.22 6.31
N PHE A 186 -3.79 -8.55 7.30
CA PHE A 186 -3.24 -9.86 7.55
C PHE A 186 -3.41 -10.21 9.03
N GLU A 187 -4.01 -11.37 9.33
CA GLU A 187 -4.38 -11.81 10.69
C GLU A 187 -3.17 -12.08 11.59
N ASN A 188 -2.09 -12.56 11.01
CA ASN A 188 -0.83 -12.78 11.71
C ASN A 188 -0.97 -13.51 13.06
N ASN A 189 -1.68 -14.64 13.06
CA ASN A 189 -1.86 -15.48 14.26
C ASN A 189 -2.48 -14.68 15.47
N GLY A 190 -3.49 -13.86 15.23
CA GLY A 190 -4.18 -13.08 16.27
C GLY A 190 -3.48 -11.77 16.64
N ASN A 191 -2.47 -11.35 15.87
CA ASN A 191 -1.82 -10.04 16.01
C ASN A 191 -1.89 -9.28 14.69
N PRO A 192 -3.08 -8.77 14.31
CA PRO A 192 -3.34 -8.29 12.98
C PRO A 192 -2.50 -7.08 12.58
N GLU A 193 -2.11 -7.09 11.31
CA GLU A 193 -1.39 -6.00 10.67
C GLU A 193 -2.22 -5.42 9.52
N ILE A 194 -2.29 -4.09 9.46
CA ILE A 194 -2.94 -3.37 8.37
C ILE A 194 -1.94 -2.48 7.66
N TYR A 195 -2.03 -2.52 6.34
CA TYR A 195 -1.24 -1.67 5.45
C TYR A 195 -2.18 -0.86 4.55
N MET A 196 -1.77 0.36 4.24
CA MET A 196 -2.42 1.21 3.24
C MET A 196 -1.38 1.67 2.21
N GLY A 197 -1.84 2.07 1.03
CA GLY A 197 -0.91 2.59 0.04
C GLY A 197 -1.50 2.96 -1.30
N SER A 198 -0.61 3.18 -2.26
CA SER A 198 -0.96 3.61 -3.61
C SER A 198 -1.00 2.48 -4.64
N ALA A 199 -0.53 1.29 -4.29
CA ALA A 199 -0.36 0.16 -5.20
C ALA A 199 -1.58 -0.75 -5.27
N ASP A 200 -1.94 -1.15 -6.49
CA ASP A 200 -2.76 -2.32 -6.76
C ASP A 200 -1.85 -3.55 -6.96
N TRP A 201 -2.38 -4.75 -6.83
CA TRP A 201 -1.68 -5.99 -7.18
C TRP A 201 -1.70 -6.23 -8.70
N MET A 202 -0.98 -5.35 -9.41
CA MET A 202 -0.83 -5.35 -10.86
C MET A 202 0.64 -5.25 -11.26
N PRO A 203 1.10 -5.93 -12.33
CA PRO A 203 2.48 -5.84 -12.80
C PRO A 203 2.93 -4.38 -13.04
N ARG A 204 2.07 -3.53 -13.62
CA ARG A 204 2.42 -2.13 -13.85
C ARG A 204 2.69 -1.34 -12.57
N ASN A 205 1.98 -1.66 -11.45
CA ASN A 205 2.19 -1.00 -10.17
C ASN A 205 3.46 -1.54 -9.49
N LEU A 206 3.66 -2.86 -9.55
CA LEU A 206 4.75 -3.52 -8.84
C LEU A 206 6.09 -3.45 -9.57
N ASP A 207 6.10 -3.25 -10.92
CA ASP A 207 7.31 -3.28 -11.75
C ASP A 207 7.67 -1.94 -12.41
N ARG A 208 6.67 -1.09 -12.71
CA ARG A 208 6.86 0.08 -13.57
C ARG A 208 6.46 1.41 -12.95
N ARG A 209 6.16 1.41 -11.66
CA ARG A 209 5.78 2.61 -10.91
C ARG A 209 6.54 2.71 -9.61
N VAL A 210 6.77 3.93 -9.19
CA VAL A 210 7.12 4.19 -7.79
C VAL A 210 5.81 4.22 -7.01
N GLU A 211 5.57 3.16 -6.27
CA GLU A 211 4.44 3.00 -5.36
C GLU A 211 4.93 2.92 -3.93
N LEU A 212 4.05 3.19 -2.99
CA LEU A 212 4.35 3.18 -1.58
C LEU A 212 3.23 2.52 -0.79
N VAL A 213 3.61 1.62 0.12
CA VAL A 213 2.72 0.98 1.09
C VAL A 213 3.33 1.17 2.48
N PHE A 214 2.49 1.40 3.46
CA PHE A 214 2.88 1.71 4.83
C PHE A 214 1.95 1.03 5.85
N PRO A 215 2.48 0.58 7.02
CA PRO A 215 1.67 -0.01 8.07
C PRO A 215 0.87 1.06 8.84
N VAL A 216 -0.28 0.66 9.38
CA VAL A 216 -1.08 1.44 10.32
C VAL A 216 -0.92 0.81 11.70
N GLU A 217 -0.04 1.39 12.53
CA GLU A 217 0.36 0.79 13.80
C GLU A 217 -0.41 1.30 15.03
N ASP A 218 -1.02 2.48 14.93
CA ASP A 218 -1.87 3.01 16.00
C ASP A 218 -3.17 2.21 16.08
N GLU A 219 -3.50 1.65 17.24
CA GLU A 219 -4.64 0.77 17.43
C GLU A 219 -5.98 1.45 17.14
N THR A 220 -6.13 2.72 17.54
CA THR A 220 -7.35 3.49 17.30
C THR A 220 -7.54 3.76 15.80
N ILE A 221 -6.45 4.14 15.11
CA ILE A 221 -6.50 4.38 13.66
C ILE A 221 -6.70 3.06 12.93
N ARG A 222 -6.06 1.97 13.36
CA ARG A 222 -6.23 0.64 12.79
C ARG A 222 -7.68 0.18 12.84
N GLY A 223 -8.36 0.30 14.00
CA GLY A 223 -9.77 -0.05 14.13
C GLY A 223 -10.67 0.72 13.16
N ARG A 224 -10.41 2.02 12.96
CA ARG A 224 -11.14 2.82 11.95
C ARG A 224 -10.89 2.39 10.50
N VAL A 225 -9.71 1.84 10.21
CA VAL A 225 -9.40 1.31 8.86
C VAL A 225 -10.05 -0.06 8.67
N GLU A 226 -10.13 -0.88 9.71
CA GLU A 226 -10.85 -2.16 9.70
C GLU A 226 -12.33 -1.96 9.34
N GLU A 227 -13.02 -0.98 9.95
CA GLU A 227 -14.42 -0.64 9.64
C GLU A 227 -14.70 -0.36 8.14
N VAL A 228 -13.67 -0.06 7.35
CA VAL A 228 -13.81 0.20 5.91
C VAL A 228 -13.78 -1.08 5.08
N ILE A 229 -13.25 -2.17 5.62
CA ILE A 229 -13.07 -3.44 4.91
C ILE A 229 -13.97 -4.56 5.45
N ASP A 230 -14.65 -4.34 6.56
CA ASP A 230 -15.70 -5.20 7.12
C ASP A 230 -17.00 -5.03 6.31
#